data_1d6c60e5b90b61896a04dad6e29a28b4
#
_entry.id   1d6c60e5b90b61896a04dad6e29a28b4
#
_cell.length_a   1.000
_cell.length_b   1.000
_cell.length_c   1.000
_cell.angle_alpha   90.00
_cell.angle_beta   90.00
_cell.angle_gamma   90.00
#
_symmetry.space_group_name_H-M   'P 1'
#
loop_
_entity.id
_entity.type
_entity.pdbx_description
1 polymer ?
#
loop_
_entity_poly.entity_id
_entity_poly.type
_entity_poly.pdbx_seq_one_letter_code
_entity_poly.pdbx_strand_id
1 'polypeptide(L)'
;MKVPNSRSGMMPPAGIVGLGSHVPSKVMTNEDWAGLVETSDEWITTKTGIKERRIADPDVCTSDLAVIASQQAIEEAGLSPDDIDMLILATSSPDVPLSSTAGITQSTAEIPGC
;
A
#
# COMPACT_ATOMS: atom_id res chain seq x y z
N MET A 1 8.53 -13.54 18.71
CA MET A 1 7.63 -13.89 19.83
C MET A 1 6.76 -15.08 19.39
N LYS A 2 7.00 -16.30 19.91
CA LYS A 2 6.19 -17.48 19.54
C LYS A 2 4.85 -17.41 20.28
N VAL A 3 3.75 -17.30 19.55
CA VAL A 3 2.39 -17.38 20.10
C VAL A 3 2.11 -18.81 20.59
N PRO A 4 1.70 -19.03 21.84
CA PRO A 4 1.35 -20.37 22.33
C PRO A 4 0.08 -20.87 21.63
N ASN A 5 0.15 -22.09 21.11
CA ASN A 5 -0.96 -22.78 20.46
C ASN A 5 -2.00 -23.20 21.53
N SER A 6 -2.95 -22.32 21.86
CA SER A 6 -4.06 -22.67 22.74
C SER A 6 -5.26 -23.14 21.91
N ARG A 7 -5.57 -24.41 22.00
CA ARG A 7 -6.76 -25.07 21.41
C ARG A 7 -8.06 -24.75 22.16
N SER A 8 -8.28 -23.53 22.59
CA SER A 8 -9.60 -23.05 23.02
C SER A 8 -10.11 -22.12 21.93
N GLY A 9 -11.26 -22.40 21.35
CA GLY A 9 -11.82 -21.82 20.13
C GLY A 9 -12.10 -20.31 20.14
N MET A 10 -11.30 -19.53 20.85
CA MET A 10 -11.29 -18.09 20.83
C MET A 10 -10.05 -17.62 20.07
N MET A 11 -10.23 -16.97 18.93
CA MET A 11 -9.11 -16.33 18.21
C MET A 11 -8.42 -15.33 19.15
N PRO A 12 -7.07 -15.29 19.16
CA PRO A 12 -6.38 -14.25 19.91
C PRO A 12 -6.83 -12.86 19.41
N PRO A 13 -6.93 -11.87 20.30
CA PRO A 13 -7.27 -10.52 19.89
C PRO A 13 -6.23 -10.03 18.88
N ALA A 14 -6.72 -9.48 17.76
CA ALA A 14 -5.88 -8.84 16.75
C ALA A 14 -5.97 -7.34 16.90
N GLY A 15 -4.89 -6.61 16.65
CA GLY A 15 -4.83 -5.16 16.71
C GLY A 15 -3.89 -4.60 15.65
N ILE A 16 -4.11 -3.34 15.28
CA ILE A 16 -3.19 -2.58 14.44
C ILE A 16 -2.11 -2.01 15.35
N VAL A 17 -0.85 -2.26 15.02
CA VAL A 17 0.32 -1.85 15.82
C VAL A 17 1.20 -0.80 15.13
N GLY A 18 1.03 -0.61 13.82
CA GLY A 18 1.73 0.41 13.05
C GLY A 18 1.00 0.71 11.75
N LEU A 19 1.15 1.93 11.27
CA LEU A 19 0.60 2.44 10.02
C LEU A 19 1.70 3.11 9.22
N GLY A 20 1.65 2.97 7.91
CA GLY A 20 2.55 3.66 7.00
C GLY A 20 1.82 4.07 5.73
N SER A 21 2.22 5.18 5.15
CA SER A 21 1.62 5.66 3.91
C SER A 21 2.66 6.33 3.03
N HIS A 22 2.53 6.12 1.73
CA HIS A 22 3.35 6.83 0.76
C HIS A 22 2.51 7.18 -0.47
N VAL A 23 2.69 8.39 -0.96
CA VAL A 23 2.04 8.89 -2.17
C VAL A 23 3.06 9.64 -3.04
N PRO A 24 2.97 9.55 -4.37
CA PRO A 24 3.82 10.32 -5.27
C PRO A 24 3.71 11.82 -5.02
N SER A 25 4.75 12.56 -5.34
CA SER A 25 4.81 14.01 -5.14
C SER A 25 3.95 14.79 -6.13
N LYS A 26 3.82 14.27 -7.37
CA LYS A 26 3.09 14.94 -8.45
C LYS A 26 1.59 14.95 -8.15
N VAL A 27 1.02 16.14 -8.04
CA VAL A 27 -0.41 16.38 -7.89
C VAL A 27 -1.04 16.59 -9.27
N MET A 28 -2.21 16.00 -9.47
CA MET A 28 -3.08 16.24 -10.62
C MET A 28 -4.46 16.68 -10.10
N THR A 29 -4.87 17.88 -10.44
CA THR A 29 -6.19 18.42 -10.07
C THR A 29 -7.30 17.88 -10.97
N ASN A 30 -8.55 18.13 -10.59
CA ASN A 30 -9.69 17.80 -11.45
C ASN A 30 -9.69 18.63 -12.75
N GLU A 31 -9.17 19.85 -12.71
CA GLU A 31 -9.03 20.71 -13.89
C GLU A 31 -8.01 20.16 -14.86
N ASP A 32 -6.84 19.70 -14.36
CA ASP A 32 -5.84 19.02 -15.18
C ASP A 32 -6.43 17.77 -15.85
N TRP A 33 -7.22 17.00 -15.09
CA TRP A 33 -7.87 15.78 -15.59
C TRP A 33 -8.94 16.09 -16.64
N ALA A 34 -9.72 17.16 -16.47
CA ALA A 34 -10.72 17.62 -17.43
C ALA A 34 -10.09 18.08 -18.77
N GLY A 35 -8.81 18.45 -18.76
CA GLY A 35 -8.04 18.71 -19.98
C GLY A 35 -7.71 17.45 -20.80
N LEU A 36 -7.82 16.25 -20.21
CA LEU A 36 -7.47 14.97 -20.83
C LEU A 36 -8.69 14.14 -21.23
N VAL A 37 -9.80 14.26 -20.49
CA VAL A 37 -11.02 13.48 -20.70
C VAL A 37 -12.26 14.37 -20.51
N GLU A 38 -13.38 13.97 -21.10
CA GLU A 38 -14.65 14.69 -20.98
C GLU A 38 -15.23 14.54 -19.56
N THR A 39 -14.95 15.52 -18.70
CA THR A 39 -15.43 15.58 -17.30
C THR A 39 -15.36 17.03 -16.79
N SER A 40 -15.73 17.25 -15.52
CA SER A 40 -15.58 18.54 -14.84
C SER A 40 -15.25 18.35 -13.37
N ASP A 41 -14.64 19.38 -12.73
CA ASP A 41 -14.41 19.38 -11.29
C ASP A 41 -15.70 19.20 -10.50
N GLU A 42 -16.78 19.88 -10.90
CA GLU A 42 -18.09 19.77 -10.26
C GLU A 42 -18.62 18.34 -10.29
N TRP A 43 -18.53 17.67 -11.46
CA TRP A 43 -18.98 16.28 -11.60
C TRP A 43 -18.17 15.32 -10.72
N ILE A 44 -16.84 15.42 -10.77
CA ILE A 44 -15.95 14.55 -10.00
C ILE A 44 -16.17 14.76 -8.50
N THR A 45 -16.17 16.01 -8.05
CA THR A 45 -16.34 16.35 -6.64
C THR A 45 -17.72 15.94 -6.11
N THR A 46 -18.79 16.13 -6.88
CA THR A 46 -20.14 15.71 -6.48
C THR A 46 -20.27 14.20 -6.37
N LYS A 47 -19.61 13.43 -7.24
CA LYS A 47 -19.71 11.96 -7.26
C LYS A 47 -18.77 11.26 -6.28
N THR A 48 -17.59 11.84 -6.02
CA THR A 48 -16.50 11.15 -5.32
C THR A 48 -15.94 11.92 -4.12
N GLY A 49 -16.16 13.22 -4.05
CA GLY A 49 -15.50 14.11 -3.09
C GLY A 49 -14.01 14.37 -3.39
N ILE A 50 -13.47 13.76 -4.46
CA ILE A 50 -12.05 13.89 -4.83
C ILE A 50 -11.81 15.21 -5.52
N LYS A 51 -10.82 15.98 -5.04
CA LYS A 51 -10.39 17.25 -5.64
C LYS A 51 -9.09 17.10 -6.41
N GLU A 52 -8.23 16.19 -5.99
CA GLU A 52 -6.92 15.93 -6.61
C GLU A 52 -6.53 14.46 -6.45
N ARG A 53 -5.57 13.98 -7.23
CA ARG A 53 -4.93 12.67 -7.10
C ARG A 53 -3.43 12.81 -7.25
N ARG A 54 -2.72 11.80 -6.79
CA ARG A 54 -1.28 11.70 -6.95
C ARG A 54 -0.97 10.79 -8.12
N ILE A 55 0.01 11.21 -8.93
CA ILE A 55 0.42 10.48 -10.12
C ILE A 55 1.88 10.04 -9.94
N ALA A 56 2.11 8.74 -10.04
CA ALA A 56 3.45 8.19 -10.07
C ALA A 56 4.14 8.53 -11.40
N ASP A 57 5.45 8.68 -11.37
CA ASP A 57 6.26 8.78 -12.57
C ASP A 57 6.25 7.43 -13.34
N PRO A 58 6.50 7.43 -14.66
CA PRO A 58 6.34 6.23 -15.49
C PRO A 58 7.23 5.04 -15.10
N ASP A 59 8.30 5.28 -14.37
CA ASP A 59 9.28 4.30 -13.88
C ASP A 59 9.02 3.85 -12.43
N VAL A 60 7.98 4.39 -11.77
CA VAL A 60 7.59 4.04 -10.41
C VAL A 60 6.46 3.01 -10.43
N CYS A 61 6.73 1.84 -9.89
CA CYS A 61 5.79 0.72 -9.81
C CYS A 61 4.99 0.71 -8.49
N THR A 62 3.98 -0.15 -8.44
CA THR A 62 3.18 -0.35 -7.21
C THR A 62 4.04 -0.86 -6.06
N SER A 63 5.00 -1.75 -6.33
CA SER A 63 5.91 -2.26 -5.29
C SER A 63 6.77 -1.16 -4.68
N ASP A 64 7.25 -0.19 -5.46
CA ASP A 64 8.07 0.92 -4.96
C ASP A 64 7.32 1.74 -3.90
N LEU A 65 6.05 2.04 -4.19
CA LEU A 65 5.18 2.77 -3.25
C LEU A 65 4.88 1.91 -2.00
N ALA A 66 4.63 0.62 -2.20
CA ALA A 66 4.30 -0.32 -1.13
C ALA A 66 5.48 -0.54 -0.18
N VAL A 67 6.71 -0.62 -0.69
CA VAL A 67 7.94 -0.77 0.11
C VAL A 67 8.08 0.38 1.10
N ILE A 68 7.97 1.62 0.62
CA ILE A 68 8.11 2.80 1.48
C ILE A 68 7.03 2.83 2.57
N ALA A 69 5.78 2.55 2.20
CA ALA A 69 4.67 2.51 3.16
C ALA A 69 4.85 1.37 4.18
N SER A 70 5.32 0.19 3.75
CA SER A 70 5.56 -0.96 4.63
C SER A 70 6.69 -0.71 5.62
N GLN A 71 7.80 -0.13 5.16
CA GLN A 71 8.92 0.24 6.03
C GLN A 71 8.50 1.23 7.12
N GLN A 72 7.72 2.25 6.77
CA GLN A 72 7.17 3.19 7.75
C GLN A 72 6.26 2.49 8.79
N ALA A 73 5.41 1.56 8.35
CA ALA A 73 4.52 0.82 9.26
C ALA A 73 5.30 -0.08 10.23
N ILE A 74 6.35 -0.75 9.75
CA ILE A 74 7.23 -1.60 10.57
C ILE A 74 7.98 -0.74 11.59
N GLU A 75 8.52 0.39 11.16
CA GLU A 75 9.23 1.34 12.04
C GLU A 75 8.30 1.91 13.13
N GLU A 76 7.10 2.36 12.75
CA GLU A 76 6.10 2.87 13.71
C GLU A 76 5.69 1.80 14.73
N ALA A 77 5.60 0.55 14.30
CA ALA A 77 5.31 -0.58 15.19
C ALA A 77 6.46 -0.93 16.14
N GLY A 78 7.67 -0.39 15.92
CA GLY A 78 8.89 -0.77 16.66
C GLY A 78 9.32 -2.21 16.40
N LEU A 79 8.97 -2.74 15.21
CA LEU A 79 9.31 -4.09 14.77
C LEU A 79 10.50 -4.06 13.79
N SER A 80 11.04 -5.24 13.51
CA SER A 80 11.99 -5.46 12.43
C SER A 80 11.33 -6.22 11.28
N PRO A 81 11.90 -6.19 10.06
CA PRO A 81 11.41 -7.03 8.97
C PRO A 81 11.35 -8.52 9.30
N ASP A 82 12.24 -9.01 10.18
CA ASP A 82 12.27 -10.40 10.65
C ASP A 82 11.06 -10.81 11.51
N ASP A 83 10.30 -9.83 12.03
CA ASP A 83 9.10 -10.08 12.84
C ASP A 83 7.83 -10.25 11.98
N ILE A 84 7.94 -10.12 10.65
CA ILE A 84 6.82 -10.19 9.73
C ILE A 84 6.63 -11.62 9.21
N ASP A 85 5.54 -12.25 9.58
CA ASP A 85 5.19 -13.62 9.17
C ASP A 85 4.42 -13.68 7.84
N MET A 86 3.73 -12.59 7.45
CA MET A 86 2.90 -12.55 6.24
C MET A 86 2.79 -11.13 5.69
N LEU A 87 2.92 -11.01 4.35
CA LEU A 87 2.68 -9.78 3.62
C LEU A 87 1.51 -9.98 2.63
N ILE A 88 0.48 -9.14 2.75
CA ILE A 88 -0.67 -9.12 1.85
C ILE A 88 -0.67 -7.79 1.11
N LEU A 89 -0.59 -7.83 -0.22
CA LEU A 89 -0.65 -6.65 -1.07
C LEU A 89 -1.87 -6.73 -1.97
N ALA A 90 -2.81 -5.80 -1.80
CA ALA A 90 -4.01 -5.68 -2.62
C ALA A 90 -3.82 -4.56 -3.64
N THR A 91 -3.80 -4.91 -4.92
CA THR A 91 -3.69 -3.95 -6.01
C THR A 91 -4.45 -4.42 -7.25
N SER A 92 -4.98 -3.46 -8.02
CA SER A 92 -5.52 -3.69 -9.37
C SER A 92 -4.48 -3.41 -10.47
N SER A 93 -3.32 -2.86 -10.11
CA SER A 93 -2.23 -2.50 -11.03
C SER A 93 -0.91 -3.15 -10.58
N PRO A 94 -0.77 -4.49 -10.76
CA PRO A 94 0.46 -5.17 -10.39
C PRO A 94 1.63 -4.72 -11.28
N ASP A 95 2.85 -4.80 -10.77
CA ASP A 95 4.06 -4.44 -11.52
C ASP A 95 4.23 -5.29 -12.78
N VAL A 96 3.91 -6.58 -12.66
CA VAL A 96 3.96 -7.56 -13.77
C VAL A 96 2.69 -8.41 -13.74
N PRO A 97 1.98 -8.60 -14.86
CA PRO A 97 0.67 -9.27 -14.89
C PRO A 97 0.62 -10.69 -14.32
N LEU A 98 1.72 -11.42 -14.33
CA LEU A 98 1.79 -12.82 -13.88
C LEU A 98 2.70 -13.03 -12.67
N SER A 99 3.30 -11.97 -12.13
CA SER A 99 4.21 -12.04 -10.98
C SER A 99 3.54 -11.48 -9.73
N SER A 100 3.92 -12.01 -8.55
CA SER A 100 3.46 -11.49 -7.28
C SER A 100 4.14 -10.17 -6.95
N THR A 101 3.44 -9.04 -7.06
CA THR A 101 3.93 -7.74 -6.60
C THR A 101 4.22 -7.77 -5.09
N ALA A 102 3.49 -8.59 -4.31
CA ALA A 102 3.81 -8.81 -2.89
C ALA A 102 5.19 -9.44 -2.71
N GLY A 103 5.58 -10.42 -3.55
CA GLY A 103 6.91 -11.03 -3.51
C GLY A 103 8.04 -10.04 -3.88
N ILE A 104 7.79 -9.14 -4.84
CA ILE A 104 8.73 -8.06 -5.17
C ILE A 104 8.86 -7.10 -3.99
N THR A 105 7.74 -6.67 -3.41
CA THR A 105 7.72 -5.80 -2.22
C THR A 105 8.46 -6.44 -1.04
N GLN A 106 8.21 -7.72 -0.78
CA GLN A 106 8.86 -8.49 0.27
C GLN A 106 10.37 -8.51 0.11
N SER A 107 10.86 -8.84 -1.08
CA SER A 107 12.28 -8.90 -1.40
C SER A 107 12.96 -7.55 -1.28
N THR A 108 12.30 -6.48 -1.75
CA THR A 108 12.86 -5.12 -1.74
C THR A 108 12.81 -4.48 -0.35
N ALA A 109 11.81 -4.82 0.46
CA ALA A 109 11.70 -4.37 1.85
C ALA A 109 12.54 -5.21 2.83
N GLU A 110 13.33 -6.18 2.32
CA GLU A 110 14.19 -7.10 3.09
C GLU A 110 13.42 -7.90 4.15
N ILE A 111 12.13 -8.18 3.91
CA ILE A 111 11.33 -9.06 4.76
C ILE A 111 11.71 -10.50 4.43
N PRO A 112 12.16 -11.32 5.43
CA PRO A 112 12.53 -12.70 5.19
C PRO A 112 11.39 -13.53 4.61
N GLY A 113 11.71 -14.63 3.95
CA GLY A 113 10.72 -15.53 3.36
C GLY A 113 9.72 -16.04 4.39
N CYS A 114 8.48 -15.63 4.28
CA CYS A 114 7.35 -16.00 5.12
C CYS A 114 6.43 -16.99 4.39
#